data_54347a114087a5a539827e982b13621c
#
_entry.id   54347a114087a5a539827e982b13621c
#
_cell.length_a   1.000
_cell.length_b   1.000
_cell.length_c   1.000
_cell.angle_alpha   90.00
_cell.angle_beta   90.00
_cell.angle_gamma   90.00
#
_symmetry.space_group_name_H-M   'P 1'
#
loop_
_entity.id
_entity.type
_entity.pdbx_description
1 polymer ?
#
loop_
_entity_poly.entity_id
_entity_poly.type
_entity_poly.pdbx_seq_one_letter_code
_entity_poly.pdbx_strand_id
1 'polypeptide(L)'
;MKKHLLLILLMCLSINSTFAQKGSKERIKVYSAALEGNLIGDPTERDVTVYLPTSYQSNPENRYPVLYMLHGFTDTDSQWFGWEKHWINLQTVIEQSLAEGLSKEMIVVMPNAYNRFKGSMYANSATIGDWETFVTKELVEYIDTNYRTLADKRSRGLAGHSMGGYGTLRLGMKYPEVFSAIYALSPCCMDGGANTNGELMAKLEKFTPDQLEGANFFEIATLATSAAFAPNPQNPPFYLDLPAKNGEHRQEVINKIIANRTLNIVDQYIINLKKLKAIALDAGLQDRGISEATKSLHELLESYQIPHFYESYEGDHLNRIAERIQTKALPFFSENLVFQNTLSEIIENGGTGEFPAIMVSETSLPTHTVFKPQDLSKFGEKNKLPIIAWGNGACFDSPWEHINFLNEVASHGFLVIAIGTMPKQSDVRSKSHKLLDAIDWAIAQNNDPKSPYFRKLDTEKIAVSGMSCGGLQTLEVAGDPRISTIGVFNSGVLGNPGEGRPGMPQVTKEQLSNIKVPTLYLLGGKSDIAYGNGMDDFERINHVPIFVGNLDVGHGGTYGQPYGGEFARVATHWYKWQLKEDKKAGKLFTGKTPGLSKAKGWLVAKKNMD
;
A
#
# COMPACT_ATOMS: atom_id res chain seq x y z
N MET A 1 -14.06 76.10 -32.51
CA MET A 1 -15.02 75.05 -32.24
C MET A 1 -14.26 73.70 -32.27
N LYS A 2 -13.85 73.24 -31.10
CA LYS A 2 -13.12 71.95 -30.93
C LYS A 2 -14.11 70.92 -30.42
N LYS A 3 -14.34 69.84 -31.19
CA LYS A 3 -15.15 68.69 -30.76
C LYS A 3 -14.26 67.75 -29.96
N HIS A 4 -14.59 67.55 -28.69
CA HIS A 4 -14.01 66.53 -27.85
C HIS A 4 -14.69 65.21 -28.14
N LEU A 5 -13.91 64.21 -28.61
CA LEU A 5 -14.33 62.81 -28.77
C LEU A 5 -14.05 62.08 -27.45
N LEU A 6 -15.10 61.68 -26.75
CA LEU A 6 -15.01 60.91 -25.53
C LEU A 6 -14.94 59.44 -25.89
N LEU A 7 -13.78 58.80 -25.70
CA LEU A 7 -13.57 57.39 -25.94
C LEU A 7 -13.97 56.64 -24.65
N ILE A 8 -15.11 55.99 -24.65
CA ILE A 8 -15.55 55.08 -23.55
C ILE A 8 -14.87 53.73 -23.81
N LEU A 9 -13.87 53.42 -22.96
CA LEU A 9 -13.22 52.11 -22.92
C LEU A 9 -14.12 51.15 -22.13
N LEU A 10 -14.91 50.31 -22.80
CA LEU A 10 -15.64 49.21 -22.17
C LEU A 10 -14.60 48.13 -21.81
N MET A 11 -14.25 48.10 -20.55
CA MET A 11 -13.49 47.01 -19.95
C MET A 11 -14.47 45.83 -19.74
N CYS A 12 -14.54 44.91 -20.71
CA CYS A 12 -15.21 43.61 -20.50
C CYS A 12 -14.41 42.82 -19.48
N LEU A 13 -14.79 42.89 -18.22
CA LEU A 13 -14.45 41.92 -17.20
C LEU A 13 -15.15 40.60 -17.59
N SER A 14 -14.47 39.77 -18.34
CA SER A 14 -14.82 38.35 -18.47
C SER A 14 -14.63 37.72 -17.10
N ILE A 15 -15.71 37.65 -16.34
CA ILE A 15 -15.81 36.76 -15.17
C ILE A 15 -15.72 35.35 -15.74
N ASN A 16 -14.51 34.81 -15.83
CA ASN A 16 -14.31 33.37 -15.96
C ASN A 16 -14.84 32.74 -14.67
N SER A 17 -16.13 32.45 -14.64
CA SER A 17 -16.65 31.45 -13.71
C SER A 17 -15.97 30.11 -14.09
N THR A 18 -14.82 29.85 -13.51
CA THR A 18 -14.28 28.52 -13.44
C THR A 18 -15.33 27.68 -12.71
N PHE A 19 -16.19 27.01 -13.47
CA PHE A 19 -16.94 25.91 -12.90
C PHE A 19 -15.90 24.96 -12.31
N ALA A 20 -15.88 24.87 -10.99
CA ALA A 20 -15.02 23.88 -10.33
C ALA A 20 -15.34 22.53 -10.98
N GLN A 21 -14.35 21.94 -11.61
CA GLN A 21 -14.51 20.64 -12.26
C GLN A 21 -14.88 19.65 -11.16
N LYS A 22 -16.01 18.95 -11.32
CA LYS A 22 -16.49 18.00 -10.32
C LYS A 22 -15.82 16.65 -10.53
N GLY A 23 -15.68 15.90 -9.45
CA GLY A 23 -15.31 14.50 -9.52
C GLY A 23 -16.39 13.68 -10.27
N SER A 24 -16.00 12.53 -10.78
CA SER A 24 -16.92 11.60 -11.43
C SER A 24 -17.27 10.44 -10.51
N LYS A 25 -18.40 9.79 -10.77
CA LYS A 25 -18.77 8.55 -10.12
C LYS A 25 -19.23 7.53 -11.15
N GLU A 26 -18.98 6.28 -10.87
CA GLU A 26 -19.48 5.17 -11.66
C GLU A 26 -20.00 4.06 -10.76
N ARG A 27 -20.90 3.24 -11.30
CA ARG A 27 -21.44 2.06 -10.60
C ARG A 27 -21.04 0.83 -11.37
N ILE A 28 -20.26 -0.01 -10.74
CA ILE A 28 -19.66 -1.21 -11.31
C ILE A 28 -20.24 -2.46 -10.66
N LYS A 29 -19.99 -3.62 -11.27
CA LYS A 29 -20.29 -4.92 -10.70
C LYS A 29 -19.00 -5.64 -10.36
N VAL A 30 -18.91 -6.11 -9.11
CA VAL A 30 -17.78 -6.88 -8.62
C VAL A 30 -18.27 -8.28 -8.24
N TYR A 31 -17.72 -9.28 -8.90
CA TYR A 31 -17.98 -10.67 -8.57
C TYR A 31 -17.26 -11.06 -7.28
N SER A 32 -17.93 -11.84 -6.44
CA SER A 32 -17.43 -12.34 -5.17
C SER A 32 -17.56 -13.85 -5.06
N ALA A 33 -16.45 -14.56 -5.08
CA ALA A 33 -16.40 -15.99 -4.78
C ALA A 33 -16.75 -16.27 -3.30
N ALA A 34 -16.45 -15.32 -2.41
CA ALA A 34 -16.76 -15.41 -0.99
C ALA A 34 -18.27 -15.40 -0.70
N LEU A 35 -19.10 -14.89 -1.61
CA LEU A 35 -20.55 -14.89 -1.49
C LEU A 35 -21.21 -16.09 -2.20
N GLU A 36 -20.45 -16.95 -2.85
CA GLU A 36 -21.00 -18.17 -3.47
C GLU A 36 -21.57 -19.11 -2.41
N GLY A 37 -22.65 -19.79 -2.80
CA GLY A 37 -23.28 -20.79 -1.95
C GLY A 37 -24.03 -20.24 -0.74
N ASN A 38 -24.24 -18.90 -0.64
CA ASN A 38 -25.10 -18.36 0.40
C ASN A 38 -26.50 -18.93 0.30
N LEU A 39 -27.07 -19.36 1.44
CA LEU A 39 -28.31 -20.15 1.46
C LEU A 39 -29.56 -19.35 1.08
N ILE A 40 -29.54 -18.03 1.22
CA ILE A 40 -30.69 -17.18 0.85
C ILE A 40 -30.71 -16.85 -0.65
N GLY A 41 -29.68 -17.25 -1.42
CA GLY A 41 -29.63 -17.05 -2.86
C GLY A 41 -29.43 -15.60 -3.30
N ASP A 42 -28.72 -14.79 -2.50
CA ASP A 42 -28.32 -13.45 -2.91
C ASP A 42 -27.30 -13.50 -4.05
N PRO A 43 -27.34 -12.54 -4.98
CA PRO A 43 -26.39 -12.47 -6.09
C PRO A 43 -24.94 -12.38 -5.61
N THR A 44 -24.05 -13.09 -6.29
CA THR A 44 -22.60 -13.03 -6.06
C THR A 44 -21.95 -11.85 -6.75
N GLU A 45 -22.55 -11.31 -7.81
CA GLU A 45 -22.18 -10.01 -8.38
C GLU A 45 -22.79 -8.89 -7.57
N ARG A 46 -21.94 -8.07 -6.95
CA ARG A 46 -22.38 -6.94 -6.13
C ARG A 46 -22.17 -5.63 -6.85
N ASP A 47 -23.18 -4.76 -6.79
CA ASP A 47 -23.01 -3.38 -7.22
C ASP A 47 -22.07 -2.66 -6.26
N VAL A 48 -21.23 -1.80 -6.81
CA VAL A 48 -20.28 -0.97 -6.07
C VAL A 48 -20.25 0.40 -6.72
N THR A 49 -20.46 1.47 -5.96
CA THR A 49 -20.25 2.83 -6.46
C THR A 49 -18.84 3.27 -6.13
N VAL A 50 -18.12 3.77 -7.15
CA VAL A 50 -16.78 4.33 -7.06
C VAL A 50 -16.83 5.80 -7.43
N TYR A 51 -16.41 6.67 -6.51
CA TYR A 51 -16.16 8.09 -6.77
C TYR A 51 -14.69 8.30 -7.10
N LEU A 52 -14.44 9.02 -8.18
CA LEU A 52 -13.11 9.40 -8.66
C LEU A 52 -12.95 10.91 -8.51
N PRO A 53 -11.89 11.39 -7.86
CA PRO A 53 -11.69 12.80 -7.57
C PRO A 53 -11.45 13.62 -8.86
N THR A 54 -11.58 14.93 -8.74
CA THR A 54 -11.51 15.87 -9.87
C THR A 54 -10.23 15.71 -10.70
N SER A 55 -9.07 15.56 -10.04
CA SER A 55 -7.80 15.41 -10.73
C SER A 55 -7.58 14.03 -11.35
N TYR A 56 -8.47 13.05 -11.12
CA TYR A 56 -8.31 11.70 -11.65
C TYR A 56 -8.23 11.67 -13.18
N GLN A 57 -9.02 12.49 -13.88
CA GLN A 57 -8.98 12.56 -15.35
C GLN A 57 -7.86 13.47 -15.87
N SER A 58 -7.60 14.58 -15.17
CA SER A 58 -6.62 15.59 -15.63
C SER A 58 -5.16 15.21 -15.34
N ASN A 59 -4.92 14.35 -14.36
CA ASN A 59 -3.58 13.91 -13.94
C ASN A 59 -3.43 12.39 -14.02
N PRO A 60 -3.20 11.81 -15.20
CA PRO A 60 -3.20 10.35 -15.41
C PRO A 60 -2.10 9.61 -14.64
N GLU A 61 -1.04 10.31 -14.24
CA GLU A 61 0.07 9.72 -13.46
C GLU A 61 -0.22 9.66 -11.95
N ASN A 62 -1.22 10.39 -11.47
CA ASN A 62 -1.53 10.41 -10.04
C ASN A 62 -2.21 9.12 -9.59
N ARG A 63 -1.80 8.66 -8.40
CA ARG A 63 -2.45 7.59 -7.65
C ARG A 63 -3.06 8.16 -6.37
N TYR A 64 -4.12 7.55 -5.89
CA TYR A 64 -4.95 8.10 -4.82
C TYR A 64 -5.11 7.11 -3.67
N PRO A 65 -5.19 7.58 -2.42
CA PRO A 65 -5.65 6.75 -1.32
C PRO A 65 -7.11 6.37 -1.54
N VAL A 66 -7.55 5.30 -0.90
CA VAL A 66 -8.92 4.79 -1.03
C VAL A 66 -9.61 4.81 0.32
N LEU A 67 -10.78 5.44 0.37
CA LEU A 67 -11.70 5.38 1.48
C LEU A 67 -12.86 4.42 1.14
N TYR A 68 -12.95 3.32 1.85
CA TYR A 68 -14.10 2.42 1.79
C TYR A 68 -15.17 2.93 2.75
N MET A 69 -16.37 3.22 2.21
CA MET A 69 -17.52 3.69 2.97
C MET A 69 -18.59 2.62 3.04
N LEU A 70 -19.06 2.31 4.23
CA LEU A 70 -20.07 1.29 4.49
C LEU A 70 -21.40 1.95 4.85
N HIS A 71 -22.45 1.65 4.07
CA HIS A 71 -23.78 2.22 4.28
C HIS A 71 -24.53 1.59 5.47
N GLY A 72 -25.59 2.26 5.93
CA GLY A 72 -26.45 1.82 7.01
C GLY A 72 -27.39 0.67 6.64
N PHE A 73 -28.09 0.14 7.64
CA PHE A 73 -29.13 -0.86 7.44
C PHE A 73 -30.27 -0.28 6.59
N THR A 74 -30.80 -1.06 5.66
CA THR A 74 -31.81 -0.69 4.65
C THR A 74 -31.34 0.26 3.54
N ASP A 75 -30.14 0.79 3.62
CA ASP A 75 -29.56 1.66 2.61
C ASP A 75 -28.85 0.86 1.50
N THR A 76 -28.50 1.58 0.42
CA THR A 76 -27.73 1.06 -0.71
C THR A 76 -26.63 2.06 -1.13
N ASP A 77 -25.64 1.58 -1.88
CA ASP A 77 -24.63 2.43 -2.53
C ASP A 77 -25.27 3.48 -3.46
N SER A 78 -26.32 3.09 -4.21
CA SER A 78 -26.99 3.97 -5.15
C SER A 78 -27.71 5.13 -4.44
N GLN A 79 -28.33 4.88 -3.32
CA GLN A 79 -28.97 5.91 -2.49
C GLN A 79 -27.93 6.88 -1.94
N TRP A 80 -26.88 6.38 -1.32
CA TRP A 80 -25.85 7.21 -0.72
C TRP A 80 -25.13 8.11 -1.73
N PHE A 81 -24.91 7.64 -2.94
CA PHE A 81 -24.25 8.43 -3.99
C PHE A 81 -25.23 9.25 -4.86
N GLY A 82 -26.51 9.31 -4.50
CA GLY A 82 -27.48 10.17 -5.17
C GLY A 82 -27.83 9.69 -6.59
N TRP A 83 -27.73 8.38 -6.87
CA TRP A 83 -28.35 7.76 -8.05
C TRP A 83 -29.87 7.69 -7.84
N GLU A 84 -30.28 7.55 -6.60
CA GLU A 84 -31.65 7.58 -6.12
C GLU A 84 -31.81 8.67 -5.06
N LYS A 85 -33.03 9.22 -4.91
CA LYS A 85 -33.33 10.24 -3.89
C LYS A 85 -33.16 9.65 -2.49
N HIS A 86 -32.31 10.25 -1.68
CA HIS A 86 -32.04 9.83 -0.31
C HIS A 86 -31.81 11.04 0.60
N TRP A 87 -31.68 10.83 1.91
CA TRP A 87 -31.40 11.88 2.88
C TRP A 87 -29.94 12.39 2.78
N ILE A 88 -29.04 11.63 2.17
CA ILE A 88 -27.66 12.01 1.91
C ILE A 88 -27.33 11.90 0.42
N ASN A 89 -26.37 12.73 -0.05
CA ASN A 89 -25.69 12.58 -1.33
C ASN A 89 -24.18 12.70 -1.09
N LEU A 90 -23.51 11.56 -0.99
CA LEU A 90 -22.11 11.48 -0.60
C LEU A 90 -21.18 12.18 -1.60
N GLN A 91 -21.47 12.14 -2.91
CA GLN A 91 -20.69 12.91 -3.89
C GLN A 91 -20.71 14.42 -3.56
N THR A 92 -21.89 14.97 -3.27
CA THR A 92 -22.00 16.39 -2.89
C THR A 92 -21.22 16.69 -1.62
N VAL A 93 -21.28 15.83 -0.62
CA VAL A 93 -20.54 15.94 0.65
C VAL A 93 -19.02 15.96 0.43
N ILE A 94 -18.52 15.05 -0.42
CA ILE A 94 -17.10 14.98 -0.76
C ILE A 94 -16.66 16.25 -1.50
N GLU A 95 -17.41 16.67 -2.52
CA GLU A 95 -17.09 17.86 -3.33
C GLU A 95 -17.10 19.14 -2.50
N GLN A 96 -18.04 19.28 -1.55
CA GLN A 96 -18.05 20.42 -0.61
C GLN A 96 -16.84 20.40 0.31
N SER A 97 -16.49 19.26 0.90
CA SER A 97 -15.30 19.14 1.75
C SER A 97 -14.00 19.52 1.02
N LEU A 98 -13.89 19.10 -0.26
CA LEU A 98 -12.76 19.46 -1.12
C LEU A 98 -12.75 20.95 -1.46
N ALA A 99 -13.89 21.53 -1.83
CA ALA A 99 -14.02 22.94 -2.19
C ALA A 99 -13.72 23.88 -1.02
N GLU A 100 -14.05 23.46 0.20
CA GLU A 100 -13.76 24.19 1.45
C GLU A 100 -12.32 23.96 1.93
N GLY A 101 -11.54 23.12 1.24
CA GLY A 101 -10.15 22.80 1.63
C GLY A 101 -10.04 21.96 2.90
N LEU A 102 -11.12 21.33 3.35
CA LEU A 102 -11.16 20.51 4.56
C LEU A 102 -10.56 19.14 4.34
N SER A 103 -10.62 18.62 3.13
CA SER A 103 -10.10 17.30 2.79
C SER A 103 -9.22 17.31 1.53
N LYS A 104 -8.49 16.22 1.35
CA LYS A 104 -7.67 15.95 0.17
C LYS A 104 -8.38 14.97 -0.76
N GLU A 105 -8.00 14.98 -2.04
CA GLU A 105 -8.56 14.07 -3.04
C GLU A 105 -8.25 12.61 -2.74
N MET A 106 -9.28 11.77 -2.72
CA MET A 106 -9.19 10.32 -2.55
C MET A 106 -10.27 9.62 -3.39
N ILE A 107 -10.03 8.39 -3.77
CA ILE A 107 -11.05 7.50 -4.33
C ILE A 107 -11.96 7.09 -3.18
N VAL A 108 -13.29 7.15 -3.37
CA VAL A 108 -14.24 6.67 -2.37
C VAL A 108 -15.05 5.51 -2.95
N VAL A 109 -15.06 4.39 -2.26
CA VAL A 109 -15.68 3.13 -2.71
C VAL A 109 -16.77 2.72 -1.74
N MET A 110 -17.98 2.47 -2.24
CA MET A 110 -19.09 1.98 -1.42
C MET A 110 -19.67 0.70 -2.02
N PRO A 111 -19.45 -0.47 -1.41
CA PRO A 111 -20.12 -1.70 -1.81
C PRO A 111 -21.59 -1.68 -1.39
N ASN A 112 -22.45 -2.24 -2.24
CA ASN A 112 -23.83 -2.49 -1.89
C ASN A 112 -23.94 -3.75 -1.01
N ALA A 113 -24.09 -3.55 0.28
CA ALA A 113 -24.25 -4.63 1.26
C ALA A 113 -25.74 -4.93 1.59
N TYR A 114 -26.65 -4.40 0.78
CA TYR A 114 -28.08 -4.71 0.85
C TYR A 114 -28.30 -6.14 0.32
N ASN A 115 -28.84 -7.00 1.15
CA ASN A 115 -29.18 -8.37 0.83
C ASN A 115 -30.68 -8.61 1.00
N ARG A 116 -31.13 -9.86 0.90
CA ARG A 116 -32.54 -10.24 1.05
C ARG A 116 -33.13 -9.82 2.40
N PHE A 117 -32.32 -9.68 3.44
CA PHE A 117 -32.73 -9.16 4.76
C PHE A 117 -32.42 -7.65 4.92
N LYS A 118 -32.22 -6.93 3.82
CA LYS A 118 -31.95 -5.47 3.75
C LYS A 118 -30.65 -5.02 4.44
N GLY A 119 -29.75 -5.94 4.76
CA GLY A 119 -28.44 -5.63 5.33
C GLY A 119 -27.66 -6.87 5.75
N SER A 120 -26.38 -6.90 5.43
CA SER A 120 -25.48 -8.05 5.62
C SER A 120 -24.82 -8.08 7.01
N MET A 121 -24.97 -7.06 7.81
CA MET A 121 -24.19 -6.83 9.05
C MET A 121 -22.66 -6.83 8.80
N TYR A 122 -22.20 -6.79 7.54
CA TYR A 122 -20.79 -6.93 7.16
C TYR A 122 -20.11 -8.10 7.88
N ALA A 123 -20.83 -9.22 8.03
CA ALA A 123 -20.41 -10.40 8.79
C ALA A 123 -20.50 -11.66 7.94
N ASN A 124 -19.87 -12.73 8.41
CA ASN A 124 -19.85 -14.02 7.72
C ASN A 124 -20.87 -14.97 8.29
N SER A 125 -21.66 -15.58 7.43
CA SER A 125 -22.48 -16.73 7.80
C SER A 125 -22.84 -17.59 6.59
N ALA A 126 -23.15 -18.86 6.83
CA ALA A 126 -23.64 -19.75 5.76
C ALA A 126 -24.93 -19.20 5.11
N THR A 127 -25.73 -18.44 5.83
CA THR A 127 -26.99 -17.89 5.33
C THR A 127 -26.77 -16.74 4.33
N ILE A 128 -25.89 -15.80 4.64
CA ILE A 128 -25.72 -14.55 3.86
C ILE A 128 -24.40 -14.48 3.07
N GLY A 129 -23.48 -15.46 3.22
CA GLY A 129 -22.16 -15.45 2.60
C GLY A 129 -21.07 -14.80 3.46
N ASP A 130 -19.84 -14.76 2.95
CA ASP A 130 -18.66 -14.19 3.62
C ASP A 130 -18.43 -12.74 3.18
N TRP A 131 -19.15 -11.81 3.82
CA TRP A 131 -19.04 -10.38 3.56
C TRP A 131 -17.74 -9.77 4.07
N GLU A 132 -17.10 -10.38 5.05
CA GLU A 132 -15.78 -9.92 5.52
C GLU A 132 -14.72 -10.11 4.44
N THR A 133 -14.62 -11.29 3.84
CA THR A 133 -13.70 -11.57 2.73
C THR A 133 -14.03 -10.72 1.50
N PHE A 134 -15.32 -10.56 1.17
CA PHE A 134 -15.71 -9.69 0.06
C PHE A 134 -15.17 -8.27 0.23
N VAL A 135 -15.41 -7.63 1.38
CA VAL A 135 -15.04 -6.22 1.60
C VAL A 135 -13.53 -6.04 1.80
N THR A 136 -12.88 -6.97 2.53
CA THR A 136 -11.48 -6.77 2.95
C THR A 136 -10.45 -7.34 1.99
N LYS A 137 -10.87 -8.23 1.10
CA LYS A 137 -9.96 -8.88 0.14
C LYS A 137 -10.41 -8.67 -1.30
N GLU A 138 -11.52 -9.27 -1.71
CA GLU A 138 -11.91 -9.31 -3.14
C GLU A 138 -12.18 -7.92 -3.69
N LEU A 139 -12.92 -7.07 -2.96
CA LEU A 139 -13.19 -5.69 -3.36
C LEU A 139 -11.89 -4.86 -3.37
N VAL A 140 -11.02 -5.03 -2.38
CA VAL A 140 -9.73 -4.31 -2.33
C VAL A 140 -8.85 -4.70 -3.51
N GLU A 141 -8.73 -5.99 -3.81
CA GLU A 141 -7.95 -6.50 -4.96
C GLU A 141 -8.52 -5.99 -6.29
N TYR A 142 -9.86 -5.98 -6.43
CA TYR A 142 -10.52 -5.45 -7.63
C TYR A 142 -10.23 -3.96 -7.82
N ILE A 143 -10.40 -3.15 -6.77
CA ILE A 143 -10.18 -1.69 -6.82
C ILE A 143 -8.70 -1.37 -7.09
N ASP A 144 -7.76 -2.05 -6.44
CA ASP A 144 -6.34 -1.82 -6.67
C ASP A 144 -5.88 -2.23 -8.08
N THR A 145 -6.55 -3.22 -8.68
CA THR A 145 -6.24 -3.69 -10.04
C THR A 145 -6.78 -2.76 -11.11
N ASN A 146 -7.99 -2.21 -10.92
CA ASN A 146 -8.70 -1.50 -11.97
C ASN A 146 -8.61 0.03 -11.86
N TYR A 147 -8.17 0.56 -10.72
CA TYR A 147 -8.07 2.00 -10.46
C TYR A 147 -6.65 2.40 -10.06
N ARG A 148 -6.33 3.67 -10.25
CA ARG A 148 -5.04 4.25 -9.89
C ARG A 148 -5.00 4.52 -8.38
N THR A 149 -4.92 3.47 -7.60
CA THR A 149 -4.82 3.51 -6.15
C THR A 149 -3.37 3.55 -5.67
N LEU A 150 -3.18 4.07 -4.47
CA LEU A 150 -2.01 3.78 -3.66
C LEU A 150 -2.28 2.44 -2.96
N ALA A 151 -1.87 1.33 -3.60
CA ALA A 151 -2.18 -0.04 -3.17
C ALA A 151 -1.40 -0.46 -1.90
N ASP A 152 -1.51 0.35 -0.85
CA ASP A 152 -0.85 0.17 0.45
C ASP A 152 -1.87 0.38 1.57
N LYS A 153 -1.81 -0.43 2.63
CA LYS A 153 -2.73 -0.28 3.78
C LYS A 153 -2.71 1.13 4.37
N ARG A 154 -1.54 1.81 4.36
CA ARG A 154 -1.38 3.18 4.89
C ARG A 154 -2.20 4.22 4.12
N SER A 155 -2.59 3.88 2.90
CA SER A 155 -3.44 4.69 2.02
C SER A 155 -4.88 4.15 1.95
N ARG A 156 -5.28 3.22 2.82
CA ARG A 156 -6.66 2.70 2.89
C ARG A 156 -7.32 3.08 4.20
N GLY A 157 -8.46 3.74 4.08
CA GLY A 157 -9.36 4.07 5.17
C GLY A 157 -10.64 3.26 5.10
N LEU A 158 -11.29 3.05 6.24
CA LEU A 158 -12.60 2.42 6.34
C LEU A 158 -13.52 3.26 7.22
N ALA A 159 -14.67 3.65 6.71
CA ALA A 159 -15.67 4.36 7.48
C ALA A 159 -17.07 3.80 7.20
N GLY A 160 -18.02 4.08 8.09
CA GLY A 160 -19.39 3.71 7.86
C GLY A 160 -20.33 4.25 8.92
N HIS A 161 -21.61 4.28 8.57
CA HIS A 161 -22.69 4.78 9.41
C HIS A 161 -23.59 3.64 9.89
N SER A 162 -24.02 3.67 11.14
CA SER A 162 -24.98 2.71 11.71
C SER A 162 -24.50 1.26 11.58
N MET A 163 -25.17 0.42 10.78
CA MET A 163 -24.70 -0.92 10.42
C MET A 163 -23.31 -0.88 9.75
N GLY A 164 -23.05 0.13 8.91
CA GLY A 164 -21.72 0.36 8.35
C GLY A 164 -20.69 0.77 9.39
N GLY A 165 -21.10 1.52 10.43
CA GLY A 165 -20.26 1.84 11.59
C GLY A 165 -19.88 0.59 12.40
N TYR A 166 -20.85 -0.30 12.61
CA TYR A 166 -20.59 -1.64 13.17
C TYR A 166 -19.61 -2.44 12.29
N GLY A 167 -19.86 -2.47 10.98
CA GLY A 167 -18.95 -3.11 10.01
C GLY A 167 -17.55 -2.52 10.04
N THR A 168 -17.44 -1.19 10.15
CA THR A 168 -16.15 -0.49 10.27
C THR A 168 -15.36 -0.95 11.49
N LEU A 169 -15.99 -1.02 12.66
CA LEU A 169 -15.35 -1.50 13.88
C LEU A 169 -14.96 -2.97 13.76
N ARG A 170 -15.89 -3.82 13.28
CA ARG A 170 -15.67 -5.25 13.11
C ARG A 170 -14.51 -5.54 12.16
N LEU A 171 -14.53 -4.97 10.97
CA LEU A 171 -13.51 -5.21 9.95
C LEU A 171 -12.17 -4.57 10.32
N GLY A 172 -12.19 -3.36 10.91
CA GLY A 172 -10.98 -2.71 11.38
C GLY A 172 -10.26 -3.48 12.50
N MET A 173 -11.01 -4.08 13.43
CA MET A 173 -10.45 -4.93 14.48
C MET A 173 -9.87 -6.23 13.92
N LYS A 174 -10.55 -6.86 12.97
CA LYS A 174 -10.18 -8.19 12.47
C LYS A 174 -9.08 -8.15 11.41
N TYR A 175 -9.02 -7.06 10.60
CA TYR A 175 -8.14 -6.95 9.43
C TYR A 175 -7.27 -5.68 9.46
N PRO A 176 -6.47 -5.47 10.51
CA PRO A 176 -5.61 -4.27 10.64
C PRO A 176 -4.47 -4.23 9.61
N GLU A 177 -4.26 -5.33 8.87
CA GLU A 177 -3.33 -5.39 7.74
C GLU A 177 -3.90 -4.82 6.45
N VAL A 178 -5.23 -4.62 6.37
CA VAL A 178 -5.90 -4.09 5.18
C VAL A 178 -6.09 -2.58 5.27
N PHE A 179 -6.56 -2.09 6.43
CA PHE A 179 -6.87 -0.69 6.67
C PHE A 179 -5.91 -0.09 7.69
N SER A 180 -5.56 1.19 7.54
CA SER A 180 -4.72 1.90 8.51
C SER A 180 -5.50 2.83 9.43
N ALA A 181 -6.62 3.38 8.96
CA ALA A 181 -7.46 4.29 9.73
C ALA A 181 -8.93 3.93 9.61
N ILE A 182 -9.68 4.05 10.68
CA ILE A 182 -11.12 3.75 10.71
C ILE A 182 -11.91 4.87 11.38
N TYR A 183 -13.14 5.14 10.87
CA TYR A 183 -14.07 6.11 11.43
C TYR A 183 -15.49 5.52 11.51
N ALA A 184 -15.99 5.26 12.70
CA ALA A 184 -17.33 4.75 12.94
C ALA A 184 -18.30 5.88 13.31
N LEU A 185 -19.28 6.14 12.44
CA LEU A 185 -20.30 7.17 12.58
C LEU A 185 -21.58 6.53 13.17
N SER A 186 -22.02 6.96 14.35
CA SER A 186 -23.20 6.43 15.06
C SER A 186 -23.34 4.91 14.92
N PRO A 187 -22.31 4.12 15.30
CA PRO A 187 -22.28 2.67 15.05
C PRO A 187 -23.36 1.93 15.84
N CYS A 188 -24.19 1.15 15.14
CA CYS A 188 -25.21 0.32 15.81
C CYS A 188 -24.63 -0.96 16.41
N CYS A 189 -25.48 -1.70 17.09
CA CYS A 189 -25.24 -3.13 17.39
C CYS A 189 -24.00 -3.40 18.24
N MET A 190 -23.55 -2.43 19.03
CA MET A 190 -22.32 -2.56 19.81
C MET A 190 -22.51 -3.28 21.15
N ASP A 191 -23.71 -3.16 21.71
CA ASP A 191 -24.09 -3.72 23.00
C ASP A 191 -25.49 -4.33 22.96
N GLY A 192 -26.05 -4.64 24.14
CA GLY A 192 -27.42 -5.10 24.31
C GLY A 192 -27.65 -6.58 24.00
N GLY A 193 -28.84 -7.03 24.33
CA GLY A 193 -29.30 -8.40 24.14
C GLY A 193 -29.81 -8.68 22.72
N ALA A 194 -30.20 -9.92 22.48
CA ALA A 194 -30.99 -10.27 21.32
C ALA A 194 -32.46 -9.84 21.56
N ASN A 195 -33.16 -9.47 20.48
CA ASN A 195 -34.57 -9.17 20.59
C ASN A 195 -35.37 -10.47 20.84
N THR A 196 -35.99 -10.56 22.01
CA THR A 196 -36.78 -11.72 22.43
C THR A 196 -38.26 -11.37 22.66
N ASN A 197 -38.75 -10.25 22.11
CA ASN A 197 -40.13 -9.86 22.27
C ASN A 197 -41.06 -10.97 21.75
N GLY A 198 -41.93 -11.50 22.62
CA GLY A 198 -42.73 -12.69 22.36
C GLY A 198 -43.72 -12.52 21.20
N GLU A 199 -44.34 -11.34 21.06
CA GLU A 199 -45.28 -11.05 19.96
C GLU A 199 -44.54 -11.01 18.63
N LEU A 200 -43.39 -10.32 18.58
CA LEU A 200 -42.52 -10.29 17.41
C LEU A 200 -42.01 -11.68 17.01
N MET A 201 -41.54 -12.47 17.97
CA MET A 201 -41.06 -13.82 17.71
C MET A 201 -42.20 -14.71 17.15
N ALA A 202 -43.36 -14.72 17.76
CA ALA A 202 -44.54 -15.49 17.29
C ALA A 202 -44.98 -15.09 15.87
N LYS A 203 -44.77 -13.82 15.49
CA LYS A 203 -45.00 -13.35 14.13
C LYS A 203 -43.93 -13.87 13.17
N LEU A 204 -42.65 -13.73 13.54
CA LEU A 204 -41.52 -14.13 12.68
C LEU A 204 -41.43 -15.65 12.48
N GLU A 205 -41.86 -16.46 13.42
CA GLU A 205 -42.00 -17.92 13.28
C GLU A 205 -42.91 -18.34 12.13
N LYS A 206 -43.89 -17.49 11.78
CA LYS A 206 -44.88 -17.72 10.71
C LYS A 206 -44.54 -16.91 9.46
N PHE A 207 -43.42 -16.20 9.45
CA PHE A 207 -43.05 -15.31 8.35
C PHE A 207 -42.69 -16.10 7.09
N THR A 208 -43.09 -15.58 5.94
CA THR A 208 -42.81 -16.21 4.65
C THR A 208 -41.96 -15.27 3.76
N PRO A 209 -41.25 -15.77 2.76
CA PRO A 209 -40.36 -14.95 1.92
C PRO A 209 -41.05 -13.78 1.21
N ASP A 210 -42.30 -13.91 0.84
CA ASP A 210 -43.12 -12.86 0.20
C ASP A 210 -43.46 -11.71 1.15
N GLN A 211 -43.38 -11.93 2.46
CA GLN A 211 -43.60 -10.89 3.47
C GLN A 211 -42.36 -10.02 3.78
N LEU A 212 -41.16 -10.41 3.30
CA LEU A 212 -39.92 -9.68 3.57
C LEU A 212 -39.94 -8.24 3.06
N GLU A 213 -40.55 -7.99 1.89
CA GLU A 213 -40.63 -6.66 1.31
C GLU A 213 -41.44 -5.69 2.18
N GLY A 214 -42.54 -6.15 2.72
CA GLY A 214 -43.44 -5.39 3.61
C GLY A 214 -43.06 -5.41 5.09
N ALA A 215 -41.96 -6.08 5.46
CA ALA A 215 -41.54 -6.19 6.84
C ALA A 215 -41.18 -4.81 7.44
N ASN A 216 -41.65 -4.56 8.67
CA ASN A 216 -41.22 -3.37 9.39
C ASN A 216 -39.78 -3.46 9.87
N PHE A 217 -39.23 -2.33 10.34
CA PHE A 217 -37.83 -2.24 10.74
C PHE A 217 -37.40 -3.30 11.76
N PHE A 218 -38.19 -3.54 12.82
CA PHE A 218 -37.83 -4.50 13.88
C PHE A 218 -37.92 -5.95 13.38
N GLU A 219 -38.84 -6.25 12.53
CA GLU A 219 -38.99 -7.57 11.90
C GLU A 219 -37.74 -7.90 11.06
N ILE A 220 -37.42 -7.02 10.13
CA ILE A 220 -36.32 -7.27 9.20
C ILE A 220 -34.94 -7.19 9.90
N ALA A 221 -34.77 -6.30 10.87
CA ALA A 221 -33.53 -6.21 11.65
C ALA A 221 -33.28 -7.47 12.50
N THR A 222 -34.38 -8.06 13.06
CA THR A 222 -34.27 -9.33 13.80
C THR A 222 -33.90 -10.48 12.88
N LEU A 223 -34.49 -10.56 11.70
CA LEU A 223 -34.13 -11.57 10.68
C LEU A 223 -32.69 -11.39 10.20
N ALA A 224 -32.27 -10.16 9.85
CA ALA A 224 -30.91 -9.86 9.40
C ALA A 224 -29.86 -10.23 10.44
N THR A 225 -30.09 -9.85 11.71
CA THR A 225 -29.20 -10.18 12.81
C THR A 225 -29.12 -11.69 13.05
N SER A 226 -30.26 -12.39 12.98
CA SER A 226 -30.31 -13.84 13.12
C SER A 226 -29.64 -14.56 11.95
N ALA A 227 -29.82 -14.08 10.71
CA ALA A 227 -29.17 -14.62 9.53
C ALA A 227 -27.64 -14.46 9.60
N ALA A 228 -27.15 -13.33 10.11
CA ALA A 228 -25.73 -13.05 10.25
C ALA A 228 -25.08 -13.87 11.37
N PHE A 229 -25.75 -14.07 12.51
CA PHE A 229 -25.10 -14.58 13.72
C PHE A 229 -25.65 -15.92 14.24
N ALA A 230 -26.81 -16.35 13.75
CA ALA A 230 -27.41 -17.64 14.10
C ALA A 230 -27.91 -18.40 12.85
N PRO A 231 -27.03 -18.60 11.83
CA PRO A 231 -27.38 -19.36 10.64
C PRO A 231 -27.77 -20.80 10.99
N ASN A 232 -28.77 -21.33 10.29
CA ASN A 232 -29.19 -22.72 10.40
C ASN A 232 -29.58 -23.29 9.03
N PRO A 233 -28.67 -24.04 8.38
CA PRO A 233 -28.93 -24.63 7.06
C PRO A 233 -30.12 -25.59 7.02
N GLN A 234 -30.56 -26.10 8.18
CA GLN A 234 -31.68 -27.03 8.28
C GLN A 234 -33.03 -26.35 8.54
N ASN A 235 -33.07 -25.02 8.59
CA ASN A 235 -34.29 -24.25 8.87
C ASN A 235 -34.72 -23.36 7.68
N PRO A 236 -35.12 -23.94 6.50
CA PRO A 236 -35.64 -23.16 5.40
C PRO A 236 -36.98 -22.50 5.78
N PRO A 237 -37.42 -21.43 5.12
CA PRO A 237 -36.83 -20.81 3.95
C PRO A 237 -35.77 -19.73 4.25
N PHE A 238 -35.58 -19.35 5.51
CA PHE A 238 -34.69 -18.26 5.91
C PHE A 238 -33.31 -18.73 6.37
N TYR A 239 -33.12 -20.02 6.63
CA TYR A 239 -31.85 -20.64 7.05
C TYR A 239 -31.21 -19.96 8.27
N LEU A 240 -32.06 -19.58 9.25
CA LEU A 240 -31.65 -18.93 10.49
C LEU A 240 -32.46 -19.47 11.69
N ASP A 241 -31.95 -19.23 12.87
CA ASP A 241 -32.65 -19.48 14.12
C ASP A 241 -33.03 -18.17 14.82
N LEU A 242 -34.28 -18.09 15.29
CA LEU A 242 -34.76 -16.96 16.08
C LEU A 242 -34.37 -17.09 17.55
N PRO A 243 -34.19 -15.96 18.29
CA PRO A 243 -33.86 -15.94 19.72
C PRO A 243 -34.91 -16.54 20.65
N ALA A 244 -36.14 -16.68 20.18
CA ALA A 244 -37.17 -17.45 20.86
C ALA A 244 -37.96 -18.29 19.84
N LYS A 245 -38.58 -19.39 20.30
CA LYS A 245 -39.43 -20.28 19.50
C LYS A 245 -40.52 -20.87 20.39
N ASN A 246 -41.78 -20.88 19.88
CA ASN A 246 -42.94 -21.36 20.63
C ASN A 246 -43.10 -20.70 22.01
N GLY A 247 -42.74 -19.43 22.14
CA GLY A 247 -42.79 -18.68 23.41
C GLY A 247 -41.61 -18.94 24.37
N GLU A 248 -40.69 -19.82 24.02
CA GLU A 248 -39.52 -20.12 24.85
C GLU A 248 -38.23 -19.45 24.31
N HIS A 249 -37.44 -18.88 25.22
CA HIS A 249 -36.15 -18.27 24.86
C HIS A 249 -35.13 -19.35 24.49
N ARG A 250 -34.42 -19.15 23.39
CA ARG A 250 -33.33 -20.02 22.93
C ARG A 250 -31.98 -19.41 23.32
N GLN A 251 -31.52 -19.76 24.51
CA GLN A 251 -30.32 -19.16 25.08
C GLN A 251 -29.08 -19.35 24.21
N GLU A 252 -28.95 -20.46 23.50
CA GLU A 252 -27.85 -20.72 22.56
C GLU A 252 -27.86 -19.74 21.36
N VAL A 253 -29.03 -19.35 20.88
CA VAL A 253 -29.19 -18.36 19.80
C VAL A 253 -28.91 -16.95 20.32
N ILE A 254 -29.46 -16.62 21.49
CA ILE A 254 -29.22 -15.35 22.17
C ILE A 254 -27.71 -15.16 22.39
N ASN A 255 -27.02 -16.17 22.88
CA ASN A 255 -25.57 -16.11 23.13
C ASN A 255 -24.77 -15.91 21.83
N LYS A 256 -25.14 -16.55 20.73
CA LYS A 256 -24.51 -16.32 19.41
C LYS A 256 -24.62 -14.87 18.96
N ILE A 257 -25.80 -14.27 19.11
CA ILE A 257 -26.05 -12.87 18.72
C ILE A 257 -25.25 -11.92 19.62
N ILE A 258 -25.30 -12.13 20.94
CA ILE A 258 -24.58 -11.30 21.93
C ILE A 258 -23.07 -11.39 21.74
N ALA A 259 -22.54 -12.57 21.43
CA ALA A 259 -21.11 -12.79 21.17
C ALA A 259 -20.57 -12.03 19.95
N ASN A 260 -21.43 -11.47 19.11
CA ASN A 260 -21.03 -10.64 17.97
C ASN A 260 -21.19 -9.13 18.21
N ARG A 261 -21.60 -8.72 19.41
CA ARG A 261 -21.64 -7.31 19.80
C ARG A 261 -20.23 -6.77 19.97
N THR A 262 -19.95 -5.57 19.46
CA THR A 262 -18.61 -4.98 19.47
C THR A 262 -18.01 -4.93 20.88
N LEU A 263 -18.75 -4.48 21.88
CA LEU A 263 -18.28 -4.36 23.26
C LEU A 263 -17.96 -5.72 23.92
N ASN A 264 -18.51 -6.82 23.41
CA ASN A 264 -18.25 -8.17 23.93
C ASN A 264 -17.05 -8.86 23.28
N ILE A 265 -16.53 -8.33 22.18
CA ILE A 265 -15.41 -8.94 21.44
C ILE A 265 -14.17 -8.06 21.38
N VAL A 266 -14.27 -6.77 21.63
CA VAL A 266 -13.17 -5.81 21.43
C VAL A 266 -11.92 -6.16 22.23
N ASP A 267 -12.07 -6.72 23.43
CA ASP A 267 -10.95 -7.17 24.27
C ASP A 267 -10.03 -8.18 23.57
N GLN A 268 -10.59 -9.00 22.68
CA GLN A 268 -9.84 -9.99 21.90
C GLN A 268 -9.00 -9.36 20.80
N TYR A 269 -9.29 -8.10 20.42
CA TYR A 269 -8.68 -7.39 19.29
C TYR A 269 -7.84 -6.18 19.68
N ILE A 270 -7.54 -5.99 20.95
CA ILE A 270 -6.74 -4.86 21.47
C ILE A 270 -5.38 -4.76 20.74
N ILE A 271 -4.70 -5.90 20.54
CA ILE A 271 -3.41 -5.95 19.84
C ILE A 271 -3.56 -5.50 18.37
N ASN A 272 -4.68 -5.82 17.74
CA ASN A 272 -4.96 -5.42 16.36
C ASN A 272 -5.32 -3.94 16.27
N LEU A 273 -6.15 -3.42 17.18
CA LEU A 273 -6.48 -2.00 17.24
C LEU A 273 -5.23 -1.13 17.42
N LYS A 274 -4.25 -1.57 18.19
CA LYS A 274 -2.94 -0.89 18.35
C LYS A 274 -2.09 -0.86 17.06
N LYS A 275 -2.42 -1.66 16.04
CA LYS A 275 -1.75 -1.62 14.72
C LYS A 275 -2.37 -0.59 13.77
N LEU A 276 -3.55 -0.06 14.10
CA LEU A 276 -4.17 1.00 13.32
C LEU A 276 -3.44 2.33 13.58
N LYS A 277 -3.29 3.13 12.53
CA LYS A 277 -2.70 4.46 12.61
C LYS A 277 -3.62 5.43 13.35
N ALA A 278 -4.93 5.32 13.12
CA ALA A 278 -5.92 6.19 13.72
C ALA A 278 -7.30 5.51 13.83
N ILE A 279 -8.01 5.82 14.90
CA ILE A 279 -9.37 5.34 15.17
C ILE A 279 -10.22 6.56 15.53
N ALA A 280 -11.43 6.65 14.99
CA ALA A 280 -12.39 7.67 15.35
C ALA A 280 -13.79 7.09 15.55
N LEU A 281 -14.51 7.66 16.51
CA LEU A 281 -15.86 7.28 16.91
C LEU A 281 -16.68 8.56 17.13
N ASP A 282 -17.91 8.61 16.64
CA ASP A 282 -18.84 9.65 17.04
C ASP A 282 -20.29 9.15 17.12
N ALA A 283 -21.13 9.87 17.85
CA ALA A 283 -22.58 9.62 17.89
C ALA A 283 -23.35 10.87 18.32
N GLY A 284 -24.55 11.03 17.77
CA GLY A 284 -25.49 12.08 18.18
C GLY A 284 -26.09 11.82 19.57
N LEU A 285 -26.18 12.84 20.42
CA LEU A 285 -26.73 12.73 21.77
C LEU A 285 -28.21 12.30 21.80
N GLN A 286 -28.98 12.64 20.74
CA GLN A 286 -30.38 12.22 20.62
C GLN A 286 -30.52 10.78 20.12
N ASP A 287 -29.45 10.15 19.66
CA ASP A 287 -29.35 8.73 19.30
C ASP A 287 -29.01 7.86 20.53
N ARG A 288 -29.83 7.92 21.55
CA ARG A 288 -29.51 7.58 22.95
C ARG A 288 -28.76 6.26 23.15
N GLY A 289 -29.32 5.13 22.74
CA GLY A 289 -28.69 3.82 22.96
C GLY A 289 -27.36 3.68 22.22
N ILE A 290 -27.27 4.22 21.00
CA ILE A 290 -26.04 4.21 20.19
C ILE A 290 -25.01 5.16 20.80
N SER A 291 -25.43 6.34 21.26
CA SER A 291 -24.53 7.31 21.92
C SER A 291 -23.93 6.72 23.21
N GLU A 292 -24.74 6.06 24.02
CA GLU A 292 -24.28 5.40 25.25
C GLU A 292 -23.31 4.26 24.96
N ALA A 293 -23.60 3.41 23.97
CA ALA A 293 -22.71 2.32 23.57
C ALA A 293 -21.41 2.82 22.94
N THR A 294 -21.46 3.92 22.15
CA THR A 294 -20.25 4.55 21.60
C THR A 294 -19.37 5.14 22.70
N LYS A 295 -19.99 5.76 23.72
CA LYS A 295 -19.27 6.25 24.90
C LYS A 295 -18.63 5.10 25.69
N SER A 296 -19.34 3.99 25.86
CA SER A 296 -18.80 2.81 26.54
C SER A 296 -17.59 2.23 25.79
N LEU A 297 -17.61 2.24 24.46
CA LEU A 297 -16.45 1.83 23.67
C LEU A 297 -15.27 2.82 23.83
N HIS A 298 -15.54 4.13 23.83
CA HIS A 298 -14.53 5.14 24.13
C HIS A 298 -13.84 4.88 25.47
N GLU A 299 -14.62 4.73 26.56
CA GLU A 299 -14.11 4.47 27.91
C GLU A 299 -13.29 3.17 27.96
N LEU A 300 -13.71 2.14 27.22
CA LEU A 300 -12.99 0.88 27.14
C LEU A 300 -11.65 1.04 26.41
N LEU A 301 -11.62 1.72 25.26
CA LEU A 301 -10.39 2.01 24.53
C LEU A 301 -9.41 2.84 25.35
N GLU A 302 -9.90 3.82 26.13
CA GLU A 302 -9.08 4.59 27.07
C GLU A 302 -8.44 3.70 28.14
N SER A 303 -9.21 2.76 28.70
CA SER A 303 -8.70 1.82 29.71
C SER A 303 -7.53 0.97 29.19
N TYR A 304 -7.50 0.68 27.88
CA TYR A 304 -6.43 -0.03 27.21
C TYR A 304 -5.34 0.86 26.62
N GLN A 305 -5.44 2.19 26.85
CA GLN A 305 -4.50 3.21 26.34
C GLN A 305 -4.37 3.15 24.80
N ILE A 306 -5.49 2.99 24.11
CA ILE A 306 -5.56 3.04 22.66
C ILE A 306 -5.87 4.47 22.24
N PRO A 307 -4.96 5.19 21.55
CA PRO A 307 -5.23 6.54 21.04
C PRO A 307 -6.37 6.50 20.03
N HIS A 308 -7.39 7.32 20.25
CA HIS A 308 -8.53 7.46 19.36
C HIS A 308 -9.19 8.83 19.51
N PHE A 309 -9.93 9.25 18.48
CA PHE A 309 -10.81 10.40 18.52
C PHE A 309 -12.22 9.95 18.94
N TYR A 310 -12.84 10.68 19.85
CA TYR A 310 -14.24 10.47 20.23
C TYR A 310 -14.95 11.81 20.33
N GLU A 311 -16.16 11.93 19.78
CA GLU A 311 -17.00 13.11 19.90
C GLU A 311 -18.49 12.73 20.01
N SER A 312 -19.17 13.26 21.04
CA SER A 312 -20.64 13.31 21.09
C SER A 312 -21.08 14.69 20.60
N TYR A 313 -22.13 14.74 19.78
CA TYR A 313 -22.62 15.98 19.22
C TYR A 313 -24.15 16.11 19.32
N GLU A 314 -24.67 17.32 19.27
CA GLU A 314 -26.12 17.56 19.18
C GLU A 314 -26.63 17.08 17.82
N GLY A 315 -27.43 16.02 17.82
CA GLY A 315 -27.97 15.36 16.62
C GLY A 315 -28.58 14.00 16.93
N ASP A 316 -29.44 13.56 16.03
CA ASP A 316 -30.03 12.21 16.03
C ASP A 316 -29.23 11.25 15.13
N HIS A 317 -29.81 10.09 14.84
CA HIS A 317 -29.16 9.05 14.05
C HIS A 317 -28.81 9.47 12.60
N LEU A 318 -29.45 10.50 12.03
CA LEU A 318 -29.34 10.85 10.61
C LEU A 318 -28.99 12.32 10.35
N ASN A 319 -29.54 13.24 11.13
CA ASN A 319 -29.63 14.67 10.78
C ASN A 319 -28.30 15.41 10.64
N ARG A 320 -27.21 14.87 11.19
CA ARG A 320 -25.87 15.46 11.13
C ARG A 320 -24.85 14.64 10.37
N ILE A 321 -25.20 13.43 9.90
CA ILE A 321 -24.22 12.49 9.31
C ILE A 321 -23.52 13.08 8.08
N ALA A 322 -24.24 13.75 7.18
CA ALA A 322 -23.62 14.42 6.03
C ALA A 322 -22.58 15.46 6.43
N GLU A 323 -22.89 16.29 7.41
CA GLU A 323 -21.98 17.29 7.98
C GLU A 323 -20.80 16.62 8.68
N ARG A 324 -21.03 15.54 9.43
CA ARG A 324 -19.96 14.80 10.11
C ARG A 324 -18.99 14.19 9.10
N ILE A 325 -19.49 13.65 8.02
CA ILE A 325 -18.62 13.14 6.93
C ILE A 325 -17.82 14.30 6.33
N GLN A 326 -18.45 15.43 5.98
CA GLN A 326 -17.81 16.59 5.36
C GLN A 326 -16.73 17.19 6.25
N THR A 327 -17.04 17.44 7.53
CA THR A 327 -16.23 18.30 8.42
C THR A 327 -15.34 17.52 9.38
N LYS A 328 -15.55 16.22 9.54
CA LYS A 328 -14.80 15.38 10.49
C LYS A 328 -14.19 14.15 9.84
N ALA A 329 -14.99 13.28 9.21
CA ALA A 329 -14.46 12.01 8.70
C ALA A 329 -13.52 12.21 7.51
N LEU A 330 -13.87 12.99 6.50
CA LEU A 330 -12.98 13.27 5.35
C LEU A 330 -11.69 14.01 5.77
N PRO A 331 -11.72 15.05 6.62
CA PRO A 331 -10.52 15.64 7.21
C PRO A 331 -9.66 14.61 7.98
N PHE A 332 -10.29 13.78 8.83
CA PHE A 332 -9.58 12.75 9.58
C PHE A 332 -8.80 11.80 8.65
N PHE A 333 -9.39 11.32 7.56
CA PHE A 333 -8.66 10.50 6.59
C PHE A 333 -7.60 11.29 5.84
N SER A 334 -7.82 12.57 5.56
CA SER A 334 -6.84 13.45 4.91
C SER A 334 -5.58 13.67 5.75
N GLU A 335 -5.70 13.59 7.07
CA GLU A 335 -4.58 13.71 8.02
C GLU A 335 -3.88 12.37 8.27
N ASN A 336 -4.62 11.26 8.25
CA ASN A 336 -4.12 9.97 8.71
C ASN A 336 -3.77 8.97 7.61
N LEU A 337 -4.23 9.19 6.37
CA LEU A 337 -3.82 8.37 5.23
C LEU A 337 -2.59 8.96 4.54
N VAL A 338 -1.85 8.07 3.86
CA VAL A 338 -0.72 8.46 3.01
C VAL A 338 -1.26 8.82 1.63
N PHE A 339 -0.98 10.05 1.16
CA PHE A 339 -1.44 10.60 -0.12
C PHE A 339 -0.39 10.57 -1.24
N GLN A 340 0.82 10.17 -0.91
CA GLN A 340 1.90 9.97 -1.89
C GLN A 340 2.61 8.68 -1.54
N ASN A 341 3.06 7.95 -2.54
CA ASN A 341 3.94 6.80 -2.32
C ASN A 341 5.35 7.29 -1.92
N THR A 342 5.45 8.21 -1.01
CA THR A 342 6.71 8.55 -0.37
C THR A 342 6.86 7.66 0.86
N LEU A 343 7.23 6.39 0.63
CA LEU A 343 7.92 5.67 1.67
C LEU A 343 9.17 6.50 1.94
N SER A 344 9.29 7.06 3.12
CA SER A 344 10.53 7.64 3.59
C SER A 344 10.86 6.96 4.90
N GLU A 345 11.76 5.98 4.86
CA GLU A 345 12.17 5.22 6.03
C GLU A 345 13.66 5.40 6.27
N ILE A 346 14.02 5.63 7.52
CA ILE A 346 15.40 5.61 7.97
C ILE A 346 15.77 4.17 8.27
N ILE A 347 16.70 3.63 7.51
CA ILE A 347 17.23 2.28 7.70
C ILE A 347 18.52 2.39 8.52
N GLU A 348 18.62 1.61 9.61
CA GLU A 348 19.83 1.52 10.45
C GLU A 348 20.43 2.89 10.80
N ASN A 349 19.61 3.79 11.36
CA ASN A 349 20.00 5.16 11.72
C ASN A 349 20.59 5.99 10.56
N GLY A 350 20.31 5.62 9.33
CA GLY A 350 20.78 6.32 8.14
C GLY A 350 22.11 5.81 7.59
N GLY A 351 22.64 4.70 8.08
CA GLY A 351 23.95 4.14 7.67
C GLY A 351 25.12 4.75 8.41
N THR A 352 26.35 4.32 8.05
CA THR A 352 27.61 4.75 8.68
C THR A 352 28.34 5.85 7.91
N GLY A 353 27.84 6.23 6.75
CA GLY A 353 28.46 7.23 5.89
C GLY A 353 28.30 8.66 6.40
N GLU A 354 28.93 9.59 5.69
CA GLU A 354 28.88 11.04 6.01
C GLU A 354 27.47 11.63 5.84
N PHE A 355 26.64 11.03 5.01
CA PHE A 355 25.34 11.56 4.63
C PHE A 355 24.24 10.58 5.06
N PRO A 356 23.63 10.74 6.24
CA PRO A 356 22.54 9.86 6.65
C PRO A 356 21.55 9.64 5.52
N ALA A 357 21.30 8.38 5.17
CA ALA A 357 20.48 8.00 4.03
C ALA A 357 19.07 7.59 4.45
N ILE A 358 18.15 7.69 3.50
CA ILE A 358 16.77 7.24 3.62
C ILE A 358 16.39 6.39 2.40
N MET A 359 15.51 5.44 2.63
CA MET A 359 14.81 4.69 1.59
C MET A 359 13.51 5.41 1.25
N VAL A 360 13.27 5.69 -0.03
CA VAL A 360 12.05 6.40 -0.48
C VAL A 360 11.42 5.72 -1.69
N SER A 361 10.10 5.83 -1.80
CA SER A 361 9.38 5.57 -3.05
C SER A 361 9.17 6.90 -3.77
N GLU A 362 9.59 6.99 -5.02
CA GLU A 362 9.40 8.17 -5.85
C GLU A 362 8.17 7.99 -6.74
N THR A 363 7.23 8.94 -6.69
CA THR A 363 5.99 8.86 -7.50
C THR A 363 6.28 8.86 -9.00
N SER A 364 7.35 9.53 -9.42
CA SER A 364 7.82 9.55 -10.81
C SER A 364 8.57 8.28 -11.23
N LEU A 365 8.80 7.34 -10.29
CA LEU A 365 9.44 6.04 -10.56
C LEU A 365 8.75 4.92 -9.75
N PRO A 366 7.47 4.62 -10.01
CA PRO A 366 6.64 3.74 -9.17
C PRO A 366 7.08 2.27 -9.18
N THR A 367 8.01 1.89 -10.04
CA THR A 367 8.51 0.52 -10.20
C THR A 367 9.84 0.27 -9.51
N HIS A 368 10.37 1.25 -8.78
CA HIS A 368 11.67 1.17 -8.10
C HIS A 368 11.60 1.75 -6.68
N THR A 369 12.57 1.38 -5.89
CA THR A 369 12.85 1.98 -4.57
C THR A 369 14.15 2.75 -4.66
N VAL A 370 14.17 3.97 -4.12
CA VAL A 370 15.33 4.86 -4.15
C VAL A 370 15.93 4.97 -2.75
N PHE A 371 17.23 4.79 -2.65
CA PHE A 371 18.02 5.04 -1.43
C PHE A 371 18.91 6.25 -1.70
N LYS A 372 18.85 7.25 -0.86
CA LYS A 372 19.53 8.53 -1.09
C LYS A 372 19.90 9.22 0.22
N PRO A 373 20.88 10.13 0.23
CA PRO A 373 21.07 11.06 1.34
C PRO A 373 19.75 11.78 1.69
N GLN A 374 19.45 11.88 2.97
CA GLN A 374 18.26 12.55 3.47
C GLN A 374 18.26 14.05 3.10
N ASP A 375 19.43 14.69 3.26
CA ASP A 375 19.62 16.10 2.94
C ASP A 375 20.30 16.28 1.59
N LEU A 376 19.51 16.51 0.54
CA LEU A 376 20.01 16.80 -0.80
C LEU A 376 20.53 18.23 -0.98
N SER A 377 20.40 19.13 -0.01
CA SER A 377 20.94 20.49 -0.11
C SER A 377 22.46 20.54 -0.12
N LYS A 378 23.13 19.50 0.38
CA LYS A 378 24.58 19.33 0.37
C LYS A 378 25.15 18.95 -1.00
N PHE A 379 24.30 18.68 -1.98
CA PHE A 379 24.67 18.27 -3.33
C PHE A 379 24.28 19.31 -4.37
N GLY A 380 25.08 19.41 -5.42
CA GLY A 380 24.93 20.37 -6.52
C GLY A 380 26.10 20.24 -7.49
N GLU A 381 26.31 21.24 -8.35
CA GLU A 381 27.29 21.20 -9.44
C GLU A 381 28.73 20.82 -8.99
N LYS A 382 29.14 21.22 -7.77
CA LYS A 382 30.49 20.93 -7.24
C LYS A 382 30.60 19.62 -6.47
N ASN A 383 29.49 19.05 -6.05
CA ASN A 383 29.44 17.80 -5.28
C ASN A 383 28.20 17.02 -5.75
N LYS A 384 28.36 16.24 -6.80
CA LYS A 384 27.26 15.48 -7.39
C LYS A 384 27.14 14.08 -6.79
N LEU A 385 25.93 13.53 -6.82
CA LEU A 385 25.64 12.14 -6.43
C LEU A 385 25.85 11.23 -7.64
N PRO A 386 26.82 10.33 -7.66
CA PRO A 386 26.89 9.26 -8.64
C PRO A 386 25.69 8.32 -8.48
N ILE A 387 25.31 7.66 -9.59
CA ILE A 387 24.10 6.85 -9.70
C ILE A 387 24.47 5.37 -9.67
N ILE A 388 23.72 4.56 -8.93
CA ILE A 388 23.85 3.11 -8.88
C ILE A 388 22.49 2.48 -9.13
N ALA A 389 22.32 1.75 -10.24
CA ALA A 389 21.15 0.93 -10.51
C ALA A 389 21.37 -0.49 -9.99
N TRP A 390 20.39 -1.05 -9.26
CA TRP A 390 20.52 -2.33 -8.56
C TRP A 390 19.46 -3.34 -8.97
N GLY A 391 19.89 -4.58 -9.32
CA GLY A 391 19.06 -5.76 -9.58
C GLY A 391 19.08 -6.74 -8.39
N ASN A 392 17.91 -7.29 -8.07
CA ASN A 392 17.72 -8.13 -6.89
C ASN A 392 17.95 -9.63 -7.15
N GLY A 393 18.17 -10.40 -6.07
CA GLY A 393 18.18 -11.85 -6.09
C GLY A 393 16.89 -12.43 -6.69
N ALA A 394 16.96 -13.60 -7.31
CA ALA A 394 15.86 -14.25 -8.05
C ALA A 394 15.18 -13.36 -9.11
N CYS A 395 15.76 -12.20 -9.44
CA CYS A 395 15.16 -11.13 -10.24
C CYS A 395 13.85 -10.58 -9.64
N PHE A 396 13.64 -10.68 -8.34
CA PHE A 396 12.41 -10.24 -7.70
C PHE A 396 12.19 -8.73 -7.82
N ASP A 397 10.92 -8.36 -7.93
CA ASP A 397 10.47 -6.96 -8.03
C ASP A 397 10.32 -6.34 -6.63
N SER A 398 11.34 -6.57 -5.78
CA SER A 398 11.46 -6.03 -4.43
C SER A 398 12.92 -6.07 -3.95
N PRO A 399 13.47 -4.97 -3.41
CA PRO A 399 14.80 -4.93 -2.82
C PRO A 399 14.84 -5.38 -1.35
N TRP A 400 13.79 -6.02 -0.83
CA TRP A 400 13.61 -6.35 0.59
C TRP A 400 14.85 -6.98 1.26
N GLU A 401 15.48 -7.93 0.58
CA GLU A 401 16.63 -8.66 1.14
C GLU A 401 17.93 -7.84 1.17
N HIS A 402 17.96 -6.66 0.53
CA HIS A 402 19.16 -5.86 0.32
C HIS A 402 19.10 -4.47 0.97
N ILE A 403 18.04 -4.12 1.71
CA ILE A 403 17.80 -2.75 2.20
C ILE A 403 18.95 -2.22 3.04
N ASN A 404 19.55 -3.03 3.93
CA ASN A 404 20.66 -2.61 4.76
C ASN A 404 21.90 -2.27 3.92
N PHE A 405 22.22 -3.12 2.94
CA PHE A 405 23.31 -2.92 1.99
C PHE A 405 23.11 -1.66 1.14
N LEU A 406 21.92 -1.48 0.57
CA LEU A 406 21.62 -0.36 -0.34
C LEU A 406 21.60 0.98 0.40
N ASN A 407 21.05 0.99 1.61
CA ASN A 407 21.03 2.19 2.46
C ASN A 407 22.43 2.57 2.93
N GLU A 408 23.25 1.58 3.31
CA GLU A 408 24.64 1.82 3.68
C GLU A 408 25.43 2.46 2.52
N VAL A 409 25.33 1.90 1.31
CA VAL A 409 25.99 2.48 0.12
C VAL A 409 25.52 3.91 -0.11
N ALA A 410 24.19 4.17 -0.02
CA ALA A 410 23.63 5.52 -0.22
C ALA A 410 24.15 6.53 0.82
N SER A 411 24.38 6.10 2.07
CA SER A 411 24.89 6.96 3.15
C SER A 411 26.28 7.55 2.86
N HIS A 412 27.00 6.94 1.93
CA HIS A 412 28.29 7.45 1.46
C HIS A 412 28.19 8.42 0.28
N GLY A 413 27.00 8.98 0.04
CA GLY A 413 26.75 10.02 -0.96
C GLY A 413 26.59 9.44 -2.37
N PHE A 414 25.75 8.45 -2.53
CA PHE A 414 25.30 7.89 -3.79
C PHE A 414 23.78 7.94 -3.89
N LEU A 415 23.26 8.03 -5.11
CA LEU A 415 21.87 7.74 -5.41
C LEU A 415 21.78 6.27 -5.83
N VAL A 416 21.14 5.43 -5.03
CA VAL A 416 20.96 4.01 -5.33
C VAL A 416 19.52 3.76 -5.71
N ILE A 417 19.26 3.19 -6.88
CA ILE A 417 17.93 2.94 -7.43
C ILE A 417 17.79 1.44 -7.64
N ALA A 418 17.02 0.80 -6.78
CA ALA A 418 16.79 -0.64 -6.82
C ALA A 418 15.48 -0.97 -7.54
N ILE A 419 15.50 -2.00 -8.37
CA ILE A 419 14.28 -2.54 -9.01
C ILE A 419 13.29 -2.96 -7.92
N GLY A 420 12.01 -2.62 -8.12
CA GLY A 420 10.91 -3.07 -7.28
C GLY A 420 10.51 -2.14 -6.16
N THR A 421 9.39 -2.46 -5.56
CA THR A 421 8.71 -1.61 -4.58
C THR A 421 8.77 -2.21 -3.18
N MET A 422 8.74 -1.32 -2.18
CA MET A 422 8.60 -1.67 -0.77
C MET A 422 7.14 -1.47 -0.33
N PRO A 423 6.67 -2.04 0.81
CA PRO A 423 7.50 -2.60 1.90
C PRO A 423 7.59 -4.13 1.98
N LYS A 424 7.20 -4.91 0.99
CA LYS A 424 7.10 -6.38 1.15
C LYS A 424 7.95 -7.15 0.15
N GLN A 425 8.31 -8.36 0.55
CA GLN A 425 8.87 -9.36 -0.34
C GLN A 425 7.90 -9.62 -1.50
N SER A 426 8.44 -9.74 -2.70
CA SER A 426 7.69 -10.06 -3.93
C SER A 426 8.32 -11.28 -4.59
N ASP A 427 7.51 -12.14 -5.17
CA ASP A 427 7.92 -13.26 -6.01
C ASP A 427 7.73 -12.97 -7.51
N VAL A 428 7.24 -11.77 -7.84
CA VAL A 428 7.13 -11.28 -9.22
C VAL A 428 8.53 -10.98 -9.76
N ARG A 429 8.83 -11.45 -10.97
CA ARG A 429 10.13 -11.26 -11.61
C ARG A 429 10.17 -10.07 -12.51
N SER A 430 11.21 -9.28 -12.35
CA SER A 430 11.52 -8.11 -13.16
C SER A 430 12.39 -8.45 -14.38
N LYS A 431 12.41 -7.54 -15.34
CA LYS A 431 13.26 -7.61 -16.54
C LYS A 431 14.46 -6.66 -16.40
N SER A 432 15.54 -6.99 -17.11
CA SER A 432 16.82 -6.25 -17.05
C SER A 432 16.74 -4.81 -17.51
N HIS A 433 15.82 -4.48 -18.46
CA HIS A 433 15.62 -3.10 -18.91
C HIS A 433 15.27 -2.13 -17.78
N LYS A 434 14.68 -2.60 -16.69
CA LYS A 434 14.40 -1.77 -15.51
C LYS A 434 15.68 -1.14 -14.90
N LEU A 435 16.84 -1.77 -15.06
CA LEU A 435 18.11 -1.14 -14.68
C LEU A 435 18.41 0.10 -15.54
N LEU A 436 18.05 0.06 -16.82
CA LEU A 436 18.19 1.21 -17.73
C LEU A 436 17.11 2.26 -17.48
N ASP A 437 15.87 1.84 -17.16
CA ASP A 437 14.78 2.76 -16.75
C ASP A 437 15.19 3.59 -15.51
N ALA A 438 15.92 2.99 -14.57
CA ALA A 438 16.47 3.69 -13.41
C ALA A 438 17.48 4.79 -13.82
N ILE A 439 18.33 4.50 -14.81
CA ILE A 439 19.30 5.46 -15.35
C ILE A 439 18.58 6.58 -16.09
N ASP A 440 17.62 6.24 -16.94
CA ASP A 440 16.82 7.20 -17.73
C ASP A 440 16.07 8.15 -16.81
N TRP A 441 15.43 7.61 -15.77
CA TRP A 441 14.75 8.43 -14.75
C TRP A 441 15.72 9.38 -14.05
N ALA A 442 16.87 8.90 -13.59
CA ALA A 442 17.84 9.74 -12.89
C ALA A 442 18.36 10.89 -13.77
N ILE A 443 18.63 10.62 -15.05
CA ILE A 443 19.04 11.64 -16.03
C ILE A 443 17.92 12.66 -16.23
N ALA A 444 16.67 12.21 -16.39
CA ALA A 444 15.51 13.09 -16.51
C ALA A 444 15.34 13.99 -15.28
N GLN A 445 15.42 13.40 -14.07
CA GLN A 445 15.31 14.14 -12.81
C GLN A 445 16.43 15.20 -12.64
N ASN A 446 17.64 14.87 -13.07
CA ASN A 446 18.76 15.83 -13.00
C ASN A 446 18.56 17.04 -13.92
N ASN A 447 17.77 16.90 -14.98
CA ASN A 447 17.50 17.93 -15.99
C ASN A 447 16.19 18.70 -15.73
N ASP A 448 15.29 18.22 -14.88
CA ASP A 448 14.03 18.88 -14.56
C ASP A 448 14.21 19.94 -13.46
N PRO A 449 14.02 21.25 -13.75
CA PRO A 449 14.12 22.32 -12.75
C PRO A 449 13.17 22.18 -11.55
N LYS A 450 12.09 21.39 -11.69
CA LYS A 450 11.11 21.14 -10.61
C LYS A 450 11.51 19.95 -9.73
N SER A 451 12.48 19.17 -10.15
CA SER A 451 12.93 17.99 -9.42
C SER A 451 13.77 18.35 -8.20
N PRO A 452 13.63 17.65 -7.07
CA PRO A 452 14.56 17.79 -5.94
C PRO A 452 15.99 17.37 -6.28
N TYR A 453 16.18 16.65 -7.38
CA TYR A 453 17.47 16.17 -7.89
C TYR A 453 18.10 17.11 -8.94
N PHE A 454 17.46 18.21 -9.29
CA PHE A 454 17.93 19.11 -10.33
C PHE A 454 19.38 19.54 -10.13
N ARG A 455 20.27 19.23 -11.12
CA ARG A 455 21.71 19.49 -11.14
C ARG A 455 22.51 18.93 -9.95
N LYS A 456 21.98 17.86 -9.31
CA LYS A 456 22.62 17.22 -8.16
C LYS A 456 23.19 15.85 -8.47
N LEU A 457 22.80 15.24 -9.60
CA LEU A 457 23.23 13.90 -9.97
C LEU A 457 24.41 13.93 -10.94
N ASP A 458 25.34 12.98 -10.78
CA ASP A 458 26.43 12.79 -11.71
C ASP A 458 26.03 11.77 -12.78
N THR A 459 25.48 12.27 -13.86
CA THR A 459 24.98 11.46 -14.98
C THR A 459 26.07 10.84 -15.84
N GLU A 460 27.35 11.16 -15.59
CA GLU A 460 28.52 10.55 -16.23
C GLU A 460 29.21 9.50 -15.35
N LYS A 461 28.79 9.36 -14.11
CA LYS A 461 29.33 8.42 -13.11
C LYS A 461 28.24 7.44 -12.66
N ILE A 462 28.02 6.39 -13.46
CA ILE A 462 26.94 5.45 -13.29
C ILE A 462 27.47 4.04 -13.07
N ALA A 463 27.02 3.37 -12.01
CA ALA A 463 27.24 1.94 -11.82
C ALA A 463 25.93 1.16 -12.05
N VAL A 464 26.06 -0.04 -12.59
CA VAL A 464 24.99 -1.05 -12.57
C VAL A 464 25.49 -2.26 -11.80
N SER A 465 24.67 -2.74 -10.87
CA SER A 465 25.08 -3.84 -10.00
C SER A 465 23.88 -4.71 -9.63
N GLY A 466 24.14 -5.92 -9.18
CA GLY A 466 23.07 -6.80 -8.71
C GLY A 466 23.54 -8.10 -8.12
N MET A 467 22.65 -8.72 -7.35
CA MET A 467 22.89 -9.99 -6.66
C MET A 467 22.21 -11.15 -7.40
N SER A 468 22.93 -12.28 -7.54
CA SER A 468 22.38 -13.52 -8.11
C SER A 468 21.73 -13.28 -9.49
N CYS A 469 20.42 -13.48 -9.64
CA CYS A 469 19.69 -13.15 -10.86
C CYS A 469 19.86 -11.66 -11.27
N GLY A 470 19.91 -10.72 -10.31
CA GLY A 470 20.23 -9.32 -10.57
C GLY A 470 21.65 -9.10 -11.11
N GLY A 471 22.59 -9.96 -10.76
CA GLY A 471 23.92 -9.97 -11.38
C GLY A 471 23.88 -10.40 -12.85
N LEU A 472 23.02 -11.34 -13.22
CA LEU A 472 22.76 -11.67 -14.64
C LEU A 472 22.09 -10.50 -15.37
N GLN A 473 21.12 -9.80 -14.75
CA GLN A 473 20.55 -8.56 -15.31
C GLN A 473 21.62 -7.50 -15.54
N THR A 474 22.56 -7.34 -14.61
CA THR A 474 23.70 -6.44 -14.73
C THR A 474 24.57 -6.80 -15.94
N LEU A 475 24.88 -8.07 -16.11
CA LEU A 475 25.69 -8.56 -17.24
C LEU A 475 24.97 -8.40 -18.59
N GLU A 476 23.65 -8.56 -18.62
CA GLU A 476 22.84 -8.37 -19.85
C GLU A 476 22.88 -6.92 -20.36
N VAL A 477 22.93 -5.93 -19.46
CA VAL A 477 22.95 -4.50 -19.81
C VAL A 477 24.36 -3.88 -19.78
N ALA A 478 25.40 -4.65 -19.48
CA ALA A 478 26.78 -4.17 -19.27
C ALA A 478 27.40 -3.45 -20.47
N GLY A 479 26.82 -3.61 -21.66
CA GLY A 479 27.26 -2.94 -22.89
C GLY A 479 26.70 -1.52 -23.09
N ASP A 480 25.82 -1.02 -22.20
CA ASP A 480 25.27 0.35 -22.29
C ASP A 480 26.41 1.39 -22.10
N PRO A 481 26.58 2.33 -23.03
CA PRO A 481 27.72 3.27 -23.03
C PRO A 481 27.71 4.27 -21.86
N ARG A 482 26.62 4.41 -21.15
CA ARG A 482 26.49 5.31 -19.98
C ARG A 482 27.10 4.72 -18.71
N ILE A 483 27.30 3.40 -18.67
CA ILE A 483 27.81 2.69 -17.51
C ILE A 483 29.31 2.95 -17.37
N SER A 484 29.74 3.32 -16.17
CA SER A 484 31.15 3.59 -15.83
C SER A 484 31.81 2.40 -15.10
N THR A 485 31.02 1.57 -14.42
CA THR A 485 31.50 0.35 -13.73
C THR A 485 30.33 -0.59 -13.45
N ILE A 486 30.63 -1.88 -13.29
CA ILE A 486 29.62 -2.87 -12.87
C ILE A 486 30.05 -3.63 -11.62
N GLY A 487 29.04 -4.11 -10.86
CA GLY A 487 29.21 -5.00 -9.73
C GLY A 487 28.35 -6.25 -9.84
N VAL A 488 28.97 -7.42 -9.84
CA VAL A 488 28.32 -8.72 -9.94
C VAL A 488 28.50 -9.45 -8.61
N PHE A 489 27.40 -9.62 -7.89
CA PHE A 489 27.42 -10.12 -6.51
C PHE A 489 26.75 -11.49 -6.41
N ASN A 490 27.41 -12.48 -5.81
CA ASN A 490 26.92 -13.87 -5.71
C ASN A 490 26.30 -14.35 -7.03
N SER A 491 26.98 -14.07 -8.16
CA SER A 491 26.45 -14.29 -9.50
C SER A 491 27.57 -14.66 -10.49
N GLY A 492 27.18 -15.04 -11.68
CA GLY A 492 28.02 -15.36 -12.82
C GLY A 492 27.18 -16.01 -13.91
N VAL A 493 27.62 -15.93 -15.15
CA VAL A 493 26.93 -16.50 -16.31
C VAL A 493 26.83 -18.01 -16.15
N LEU A 494 25.66 -18.59 -16.39
CA LEU A 494 25.42 -20.04 -16.30
C LEU A 494 26.19 -20.81 -17.37
N GLY A 495 26.61 -22.04 -17.04
CA GLY A 495 27.48 -22.85 -17.90
C GLY A 495 26.85 -23.27 -19.22
N ASN A 496 25.55 -23.62 -19.17
CA ASN A 496 24.80 -24.02 -20.36
C ASN A 496 23.59 -23.11 -20.60
N PRO A 497 23.30 -22.76 -21.87
CA PRO A 497 22.05 -22.08 -22.21
C PRO A 497 20.85 -22.94 -21.78
N GLY A 498 19.94 -22.33 -21.00
CA GLY A 498 18.74 -23.00 -20.50
C GLY A 498 18.83 -23.61 -19.09
N GLU A 499 19.97 -23.59 -18.44
CA GLU A 499 20.11 -23.98 -17.01
C GLU A 499 19.37 -23.04 -16.05
N GLY A 500 19.04 -21.82 -16.49
CA GLY A 500 18.30 -20.84 -15.71
C GLY A 500 16.83 -21.19 -15.51
N ARG A 501 16.25 -20.71 -14.41
CA ARG A 501 14.80 -20.82 -14.19
C ARG A 501 14.04 -19.95 -15.19
N PRO A 502 12.80 -20.33 -15.60
CA PRO A 502 11.98 -19.49 -16.47
C PRO A 502 11.91 -18.03 -16.00
N GLY A 503 12.12 -17.09 -16.92
CA GLY A 503 12.09 -15.66 -16.64
C GLY A 503 13.41 -15.02 -16.18
N MET A 504 14.49 -15.81 -16.02
CA MET A 504 15.84 -15.27 -15.80
C MET A 504 16.45 -14.76 -17.11
N PRO A 505 17.38 -13.76 -17.04
CA PRO A 505 18.15 -13.32 -18.20
C PRO A 505 18.93 -14.48 -18.84
N GLN A 506 18.95 -14.51 -20.16
CA GLN A 506 19.66 -15.53 -20.94
C GLN A 506 21.03 -15.00 -21.42
N VAL A 507 21.90 -14.68 -20.46
CA VAL A 507 23.25 -14.19 -20.77
C VAL A 507 24.15 -15.38 -21.09
N THR A 508 24.96 -15.26 -22.16
CA THR A 508 25.95 -16.27 -22.54
C THR A 508 27.37 -15.83 -22.17
N LYS A 509 28.31 -16.79 -22.10
CA LYS A 509 29.72 -16.51 -21.79
C LYS A 509 30.39 -15.61 -22.86
N GLU A 510 29.93 -15.67 -24.11
CA GLU A 510 30.42 -14.82 -25.20
C GLU A 510 30.07 -13.35 -24.98
N GLN A 511 28.90 -13.07 -24.36
CA GLN A 511 28.45 -11.72 -24.04
C GLN A 511 29.32 -11.02 -22.98
N LEU A 512 30.15 -11.73 -22.23
CA LEU A 512 31.16 -11.12 -21.35
C LEU A 512 32.11 -10.19 -22.11
N SER A 513 32.30 -10.38 -23.43
CA SER A 513 33.08 -9.47 -24.30
C SER A 513 32.44 -8.09 -24.47
N ASN A 514 31.13 -7.95 -24.16
CA ASN A 514 30.41 -6.68 -24.20
C ASN A 514 30.76 -5.75 -23.03
N ILE A 515 31.33 -6.27 -21.96
CA ILE A 515 31.78 -5.47 -20.83
C ILE A 515 32.94 -4.58 -21.29
N LYS A 516 32.81 -3.25 -21.09
CA LYS A 516 33.83 -2.26 -21.49
C LYS A 516 34.36 -1.45 -20.32
N VAL A 517 33.99 -1.79 -19.10
CA VAL A 517 34.20 -0.98 -17.90
C VAL A 517 34.84 -1.81 -16.76
N PRO A 518 35.50 -1.18 -15.77
CA PRO A 518 36.00 -1.85 -14.59
C PRO A 518 34.90 -2.66 -13.89
N THR A 519 35.20 -3.89 -13.52
CA THR A 519 34.25 -4.90 -13.06
C THR A 519 34.65 -5.46 -11.70
N LEU A 520 33.69 -5.46 -10.76
CA LEU A 520 33.80 -6.08 -9.44
C LEU A 520 32.94 -7.35 -9.38
N TYR A 521 33.55 -8.46 -8.96
CA TYR A 521 32.83 -9.66 -8.51
C TYR A 521 33.01 -9.82 -6.99
N LEU A 522 31.90 -10.00 -6.26
CA LEU A 522 31.92 -10.45 -4.86
C LEU A 522 31.14 -11.77 -4.77
N LEU A 523 31.83 -12.82 -4.31
CA LEU A 523 31.29 -14.17 -4.22
C LEU A 523 31.31 -14.66 -2.77
N GLY A 524 30.37 -15.55 -2.44
CA GLY A 524 30.17 -16.08 -1.08
C GLY A 524 31.05 -17.28 -0.73
N GLY A 525 32.19 -17.48 -1.42
CA GLY A 525 33.05 -18.62 -1.21
C GLY A 525 32.52 -19.90 -1.92
N LYS A 526 33.19 -21.04 -1.66
CA LYS A 526 32.86 -22.32 -2.33
C LYS A 526 31.47 -22.85 -2.02
N SER A 527 30.86 -22.42 -0.93
CA SER A 527 29.48 -22.74 -0.56
C SER A 527 28.43 -21.91 -1.31
N ASP A 528 28.84 -20.86 -2.01
CA ASP A 528 27.97 -20.07 -2.88
C ASP A 528 27.69 -20.83 -4.18
N ILE A 529 26.41 -21.05 -4.51
CA ILE A 529 25.99 -21.73 -5.74
C ILE A 529 26.50 -21.04 -7.01
N ALA A 530 26.77 -19.74 -6.95
CA ALA A 530 27.29 -18.94 -8.05
C ALA A 530 28.82 -18.95 -8.15
N TYR A 531 29.53 -19.51 -7.16
CA TYR A 531 30.99 -19.43 -7.08
C TYR A 531 31.69 -19.93 -8.35
N GLY A 532 31.33 -21.12 -8.84
CA GLY A 532 31.92 -21.70 -10.04
C GLY A 532 31.71 -20.83 -11.27
N ASN A 533 30.50 -20.32 -11.46
CA ASN A 533 30.15 -19.46 -12.59
C ASN A 533 30.88 -18.11 -12.56
N GLY A 534 30.94 -17.48 -11.38
CA GLY A 534 31.64 -16.20 -11.21
C GLY A 534 33.14 -16.32 -11.38
N MET A 535 33.75 -17.43 -10.93
CA MET A 535 35.17 -17.69 -11.15
C MET A 535 35.51 -18.00 -12.61
N ASP A 536 34.62 -18.73 -13.33
CA ASP A 536 34.77 -18.94 -14.77
C ASP A 536 34.63 -17.63 -15.56
N ASP A 537 33.70 -16.75 -15.17
CA ASP A 537 33.62 -15.39 -15.75
C ASP A 537 34.93 -14.61 -15.53
N PHE A 538 35.47 -14.64 -14.32
CA PHE A 538 36.74 -14.00 -14.02
C PHE A 538 37.87 -14.52 -14.92
N GLU A 539 37.95 -15.84 -15.16
CA GLU A 539 38.98 -16.40 -16.03
C GLU A 539 38.83 -15.94 -17.50
N ARG A 540 37.61 -15.75 -17.99
CA ARG A 540 37.32 -15.32 -19.36
C ARG A 540 37.48 -13.83 -19.61
N ILE A 541 37.22 -12.98 -18.61
CA ILE A 541 37.36 -11.55 -18.72
C ILE A 541 38.81 -11.13 -18.64
N ASN A 542 39.43 -10.78 -19.78
CA ASN A 542 40.84 -10.41 -19.88
C ASN A 542 41.06 -9.04 -20.56
N HIS A 543 40.00 -8.34 -20.93
CA HIS A 543 40.04 -7.12 -21.75
C HIS A 543 39.67 -5.84 -20.99
N VAL A 544 39.20 -5.95 -19.72
CA VAL A 544 38.94 -4.82 -18.84
C VAL A 544 39.55 -5.05 -17.46
N PRO A 545 39.74 -4.00 -16.64
CA PRO A 545 40.09 -4.15 -15.22
C PRO A 545 39.02 -4.97 -14.51
N ILE A 546 39.44 -6.03 -13.81
CA ILE A 546 38.52 -6.88 -13.05
C ILE A 546 39.13 -7.29 -11.70
N PHE A 547 38.31 -7.24 -10.67
CA PHE A 547 38.61 -7.70 -9.33
C PHE A 547 37.57 -8.71 -8.86
N VAL A 548 38.00 -9.81 -8.29
CA VAL A 548 37.16 -10.76 -7.60
C VAL A 548 37.54 -10.87 -6.13
N GLY A 549 36.56 -10.71 -5.24
CA GLY A 549 36.66 -10.98 -3.82
C GLY A 549 35.76 -12.14 -3.42
N ASN A 550 36.32 -13.11 -2.70
CA ASN A 550 35.61 -14.24 -2.13
C ASN A 550 35.64 -14.17 -0.61
N LEU A 551 34.45 -14.18 0.01
CA LEU A 551 34.29 -14.32 1.46
C LEU A 551 33.34 -15.51 1.70
N ASP A 552 33.74 -16.48 2.50
CA ASP A 552 33.00 -17.71 2.71
C ASP A 552 31.76 -17.48 3.61
N VAL A 553 30.69 -16.95 3.02
CA VAL A 553 29.40 -16.59 3.67
C VAL A 553 28.18 -17.20 2.94
N GLY A 554 28.43 -17.99 1.89
CA GLY A 554 27.39 -18.60 1.07
C GLY A 554 26.67 -17.64 0.14
N HIS A 555 25.63 -18.15 -0.53
CA HIS A 555 24.90 -17.42 -1.57
C HIS A 555 24.13 -16.19 -1.04
N GLY A 556 23.73 -16.21 0.23
CA GLY A 556 23.04 -15.09 0.88
C GLY A 556 23.92 -13.86 1.14
N GLY A 557 25.25 -13.96 0.99
CA GLY A 557 26.15 -12.84 1.25
C GLY A 557 26.02 -12.26 2.66
N THR A 558 26.28 -10.95 2.79
CA THR A 558 26.15 -10.24 4.07
C THR A 558 25.09 -9.14 4.05
N TYR A 559 24.21 -9.08 3.02
CA TYR A 559 23.31 -7.96 2.75
C TYR A 559 22.36 -7.64 3.91
N GLY A 560 21.82 -8.66 4.61
CA GLY A 560 20.92 -8.52 5.75
C GLY A 560 21.60 -8.27 7.09
N GLN A 561 22.94 -8.27 7.13
CA GLN A 561 23.69 -7.93 8.34
C GLN A 561 23.60 -6.42 8.64
N PRO A 562 23.87 -5.98 9.88
CA PRO A 562 23.94 -4.55 10.18
C PRO A 562 24.83 -3.81 9.17
N TYR A 563 24.28 -2.72 8.63
CA TYR A 563 24.91 -1.89 7.58
C TYR A 563 25.36 -2.70 6.34
N GLY A 564 24.67 -3.82 6.03
CA GLY A 564 25.00 -4.67 4.89
C GLY A 564 26.32 -5.44 4.99
N GLY A 565 26.96 -5.40 6.14
CA GLY A 565 28.17 -6.14 6.47
C GLY A 565 29.37 -5.88 5.55
N GLU A 566 30.23 -6.90 5.40
CA GLU A 566 31.48 -6.80 4.62
C GLU A 566 31.23 -6.52 3.13
N PHE A 567 30.15 -7.03 2.54
CA PHE A 567 29.84 -6.78 1.13
C PHE A 567 29.54 -5.30 0.89
N ALA A 568 28.75 -4.65 1.77
CA ALA A 568 28.50 -3.23 1.67
C ALA A 568 29.79 -2.40 1.84
N ARG A 569 30.63 -2.76 2.80
CA ARG A 569 31.91 -2.11 3.00
C ARG A 569 32.79 -2.17 1.74
N VAL A 570 32.96 -3.36 1.15
CA VAL A 570 33.78 -3.54 -0.04
C VAL A 570 33.19 -2.85 -1.26
N ALA A 571 31.90 -3.00 -1.50
CA ALA A 571 31.19 -2.35 -2.60
C ALA A 571 31.25 -0.82 -2.51
N THR A 572 31.07 -0.26 -1.31
CA THR A 572 31.20 1.19 -1.09
C THR A 572 32.58 1.70 -1.44
N HIS A 573 33.66 0.98 -1.07
CA HIS A 573 35.02 1.37 -1.46
C HIS A 573 35.24 1.29 -2.97
N TRP A 574 34.65 0.28 -3.64
CA TRP A 574 34.67 0.18 -5.10
C TRP A 574 34.00 1.37 -5.76
N TYR A 575 32.79 1.71 -5.35
CA TYR A 575 32.04 2.84 -5.92
C TYR A 575 32.72 4.18 -5.62
N LYS A 576 33.27 4.39 -4.43
CA LYS A 576 34.07 5.58 -4.12
C LYS A 576 35.28 5.71 -5.05
N TRP A 577 35.97 4.60 -5.32
CA TRP A 577 37.11 4.61 -6.21
C TRP A 577 36.69 4.86 -7.67
N GLN A 578 35.74 4.11 -8.19
CA GLN A 578 35.36 4.16 -9.62
C GLN A 578 34.56 5.39 -10.00
N LEU A 579 33.65 5.85 -9.12
CA LEU A 579 32.71 6.91 -9.42
C LEU A 579 33.08 8.27 -8.82
N LYS A 580 33.84 8.29 -7.72
CA LYS A 580 34.30 9.52 -7.05
C LYS A 580 35.83 9.71 -7.13
N GLU A 581 36.55 8.84 -7.82
CA GLU A 581 37.97 8.89 -8.01
C GLU A 581 38.79 8.87 -6.71
N ASP A 582 38.20 8.31 -5.62
CA ASP A 582 38.83 8.20 -4.32
C ASP A 582 39.98 7.16 -4.34
N LYS A 583 41.20 7.67 -4.57
CA LYS A 583 42.42 6.84 -4.60
C LYS A 583 42.71 6.11 -3.26
N LYS A 584 42.20 6.65 -2.13
CA LYS A 584 42.35 6.00 -0.82
C LYS A 584 41.45 4.76 -0.75
N ALA A 585 40.23 4.86 -1.20
CA ALA A 585 39.34 3.71 -1.33
C ALA A 585 39.87 2.68 -2.32
N GLY A 586 40.49 3.12 -3.42
CA GLY A 586 41.12 2.26 -4.43
C GLY A 586 42.26 1.35 -3.89
N LYS A 587 42.93 1.73 -2.81
CA LYS A 587 43.99 0.89 -2.18
C LYS A 587 43.48 -0.48 -1.73
N LEU A 588 42.19 -0.62 -1.54
CA LEU A 588 41.57 -1.91 -1.20
C LEU A 588 41.72 -2.94 -2.35
N PHE A 589 41.82 -2.48 -3.59
CA PHE A 589 41.80 -3.28 -4.82
C PHE A 589 43.11 -3.29 -5.60
N THR A 590 43.98 -2.32 -5.38
CA THR A 590 45.19 -2.07 -6.18
C THR A 590 46.49 -2.48 -5.49
N GLY A 591 47.61 -2.43 -6.24
CA GLY A 591 48.96 -2.77 -5.77
C GLY A 591 49.26 -4.27 -5.83
N LYS A 592 50.51 -4.67 -5.63
CA LYS A 592 50.93 -6.09 -5.64
C LYS A 592 50.15 -6.94 -4.61
N THR A 593 49.84 -6.36 -3.47
CA THR A 593 49.04 -6.98 -2.41
C THR A 593 47.85 -6.05 -2.11
N PRO A 594 46.68 -6.29 -2.74
CA PRO A 594 45.48 -5.47 -2.50
C PRO A 594 45.10 -5.42 -1.02
N GLY A 595 44.65 -4.26 -0.55
CA GLY A 595 44.32 -4.08 0.87
C GLY A 595 43.31 -5.11 1.39
N LEU A 596 42.34 -5.55 0.53
CA LEU A 596 41.33 -6.54 0.88
C LEU A 596 41.96 -7.93 1.19
N SER A 597 43.08 -8.30 0.57
CA SER A 597 43.73 -9.59 0.84
C SER A 597 44.29 -9.71 2.27
N LYS A 598 44.42 -8.59 2.98
CA LYS A 598 44.85 -8.53 4.40
C LYS A 598 43.66 -8.64 5.37
N ALA A 599 42.44 -8.50 4.88
CA ALA A 599 41.23 -8.62 5.70
C ALA A 599 40.91 -10.09 5.96
N LYS A 600 40.47 -10.39 7.19
CA LYS A 600 40.20 -11.76 7.61
C LYS A 600 39.11 -12.40 6.73
N GLY A 601 39.39 -13.58 6.22
CA GLY A 601 38.44 -14.41 5.47
C GLY A 601 38.34 -14.09 3.98
N TRP A 602 38.94 -13.00 3.49
CA TRP A 602 38.88 -12.64 2.07
C TRP A 602 39.99 -13.34 1.26
N LEU A 603 39.58 -13.96 0.17
CA LEU A 603 40.45 -14.42 -0.91
C LEU A 603 40.21 -13.54 -2.14
N VAL A 604 41.26 -13.01 -2.75
CA VAL A 604 41.10 -12.04 -3.84
C VAL A 604 41.96 -12.41 -5.05
N ALA A 605 41.48 -12.05 -6.22
CA ALA A 605 42.23 -12.07 -7.47
C ALA A 605 41.90 -10.83 -8.31
N LYS A 606 42.80 -10.43 -9.19
CA LYS A 606 42.61 -9.27 -10.08
C LYS A 606 43.34 -9.46 -11.40
N LYS A 607 42.84 -8.78 -12.43
CA LYS A 607 43.48 -8.68 -13.75
C LYS A 607 43.36 -7.25 -14.26
N ASN A 608 44.37 -6.80 -15.01
CA ASN A 608 44.42 -5.48 -15.65
C ASN A 608 44.27 -4.29 -14.67
N MET A 609 44.75 -4.46 -13.43
CA MET A 609 44.65 -3.46 -12.37
C MET A 609 46.04 -3.33 -11.73
N ASP A 610 46.68 -2.18 -11.86
CA ASP A 610 48.00 -1.85 -11.29
C ASP A 610 47.90 -1.21 -9.90
#